data_b7585bac74587c4e9b4260da250ce149
#
_entry.id   b7585bac74587c4e9b4260da250ce149
#
_cell.length_a   1.000
_cell.length_b   1.000
_cell.length_c   1.000
_cell.angle_alpha   90.00
_cell.angle_beta   90.00
_cell.angle_gamma   90.00
#
_symmetry.space_group_name_H-M   'P 1'
#
loop_
_entity.id
_entity.type
_entity.pdbx_description
1 polymer ?
#
loop_
_entity_poly.entity_id
_entity_poly.type
_entity_poly.pdbx_seq_one_letter_code
_entity_poly.pdbx_strand_id
1 'polypeptide(L)'
;MKKKGFLQFVSFAIALLLVSPAIAQNESVVTLSGNAYITSGQTAFIDEDHSAIRNWNDKETVISFYFRTIESGNMDIALQAKGKSRIEVSLLGKKKKVTLNSETLSRIELGTFKVKNPGYIKMDIRGVKINEGSDFGSIESVIVGGNVSPVVCVTSDFSSHFGRRGPSV
;
A
#
# COMPACT_ATOMS: atom_id res chain seq x y z
N MET A 1 69.54 9.44 -40.65
CA MET A 1 68.71 8.55 -39.80
C MET A 1 67.69 9.43 -39.01
N LYS A 2 66.43 9.44 -39.41
CA LYS A 2 65.37 10.21 -38.73
C LYS A 2 64.53 9.31 -37.86
N LYS A 3 64.56 9.48 -36.53
CA LYS A 3 63.70 8.79 -35.59
C LYS A 3 62.32 9.47 -35.57
N LYS A 4 61.30 8.73 -35.97
CA LYS A 4 59.87 9.14 -35.81
C LYS A 4 59.43 8.85 -34.38
N GLY A 5 59.11 9.87 -33.63
CA GLY A 5 58.46 9.74 -32.34
C GLY A 5 56.97 9.39 -32.52
N PHE A 6 56.54 8.31 -31.92
CA PHE A 6 55.16 7.85 -31.90
C PHE A 6 54.46 8.47 -30.67
N LEU A 7 53.59 9.42 -30.93
CA LEU A 7 52.84 10.09 -29.89
C LEU A 7 51.54 9.24 -29.62
N GLN A 8 51.49 8.53 -28.52
CA GLN A 8 50.28 7.81 -28.06
C GLN A 8 49.34 8.83 -27.38
N PHE A 9 48.19 9.07 -28.01
CA PHE A 9 47.08 9.73 -27.37
C PHE A 9 46.34 8.73 -26.46
N VAL A 10 46.47 8.89 -25.16
CA VAL A 10 45.64 8.20 -24.18
C VAL A 10 44.35 8.97 -24.02
N SER A 11 43.25 8.49 -24.66
CA SER A 11 41.89 9.00 -24.41
C SER A 11 41.39 8.50 -23.07
N PHE A 12 41.32 9.41 -22.11
CA PHE A 12 40.71 9.14 -20.82
C PHE A 12 39.20 9.40 -20.94
N ALA A 13 38.41 8.34 -21.14
CA ALA A 13 36.96 8.42 -21.12
C ALA A 13 36.46 8.53 -19.66
N ILE A 14 36.11 9.72 -19.24
CA ILE A 14 35.43 9.96 -17.95
C ILE A 14 33.99 9.50 -18.11
N ALA A 15 33.68 8.31 -17.60
CA ALA A 15 32.30 7.84 -17.43
C ALA A 15 31.65 8.65 -16.31
N LEU A 16 30.84 9.63 -16.67
CA LEU A 16 30.02 10.40 -15.74
C LEU A 16 28.87 9.50 -15.26
N LEU A 17 29.03 8.85 -14.12
CA LEU A 17 27.97 8.13 -13.42
C LEU A 17 26.92 9.17 -12.97
N LEU A 18 25.85 9.27 -13.72
CA LEU A 18 24.64 10.00 -13.31
C LEU A 18 24.00 9.23 -12.15
N VAL A 19 24.44 9.51 -10.94
CA VAL A 19 23.72 9.12 -9.74
C VAL A 19 22.46 9.98 -9.69
N SER A 20 21.35 9.42 -10.21
CA SER A 20 20.04 10.03 -9.99
C SER A 20 19.78 10.04 -8.48
N PRO A 21 19.54 11.18 -7.83
CA PRO A 21 19.12 11.19 -6.45
C PRO A 21 17.80 10.40 -6.38
N ALA A 22 17.79 9.28 -5.66
CA ALA A 22 16.55 8.65 -5.25
C ALA A 22 15.84 9.68 -4.35
N ILE A 23 14.88 10.41 -4.91
CA ILE A 23 13.99 11.24 -4.11
C ILE A 23 13.27 10.26 -3.20
N ALA A 24 13.57 10.31 -1.90
CA ALA A 24 12.84 9.56 -0.90
C ALA A 24 11.36 9.96 -1.04
N GLN A 25 10.59 9.09 -1.64
CA GLN A 25 9.16 9.33 -1.83
C GLN A 25 8.54 9.28 -0.46
N ASN A 26 7.99 10.39 0.03
CA ASN A 26 7.26 10.44 1.28
C ASN A 26 6.05 9.49 1.15
N GLU A 27 6.10 8.37 1.85
CA GLU A 27 5.01 7.42 1.89
C GLU A 27 4.21 7.62 3.16
N SER A 28 2.90 7.50 3.06
CA SER A 28 1.98 7.47 4.20
C SER A 28 1.54 6.04 4.43
N VAL A 29 1.55 5.59 5.68
CA VAL A 29 1.06 4.28 6.08
C VAL A 29 -0.33 4.44 6.68
N VAL A 30 -1.33 3.89 5.98
CA VAL A 30 -2.73 3.85 6.41
C VAL A 30 -2.96 2.51 7.10
N THR A 31 -2.92 2.51 8.42
CA THR A 31 -3.07 1.31 9.25
C THR A 31 -4.54 0.87 9.38
N LEU A 32 -4.78 -0.32 9.91
CA LEU A 32 -6.12 -0.80 10.20
C LEU A 32 -6.83 0.09 11.23
N SER A 33 -6.11 0.54 12.25
CA SER A 33 -6.66 1.32 13.36
C SER A 33 -7.30 2.62 12.89
N GLY A 34 -8.63 2.71 13.03
CA GLY A 34 -9.40 3.91 12.69
C GLY A 34 -9.55 4.20 11.19
N ASN A 35 -8.90 3.43 10.32
CA ASN A 35 -8.97 3.64 8.88
C ASN A 35 -9.62 2.47 8.13
N ALA A 36 -9.69 1.27 8.72
CA ALA A 36 -10.25 0.09 8.09
C ALA A 36 -11.48 -0.44 8.81
N TYR A 37 -12.43 -0.95 8.05
CA TYR A 37 -13.70 -1.50 8.54
C TYR A 37 -14.10 -2.72 7.72
N ILE A 38 -14.73 -3.69 8.37
CA ILE A 38 -15.43 -4.76 7.68
C ILE A 38 -16.82 -4.21 7.32
N THR A 39 -17.02 -3.90 6.05
CA THR A 39 -18.26 -3.25 5.56
C THR A 39 -19.26 -4.23 4.97
N SER A 40 -18.87 -5.49 4.79
CA SER A 40 -19.72 -6.62 4.38
C SER A 40 -19.09 -7.93 4.83
N GLY A 41 -19.88 -9.00 4.91
CA GLY A 41 -19.49 -10.31 5.42
C GLY A 41 -19.80 -10.46 6.91
N GLN A 42 -19.65 -11.68 7.42
CA GLN A 42 -20.05 -12.01 8.80
C GLN A 42 -18.94 -12.66 9.60
N THR A 43 -17.91 -13.20 8.96
CA THR A 43 -16.91 -14.04 9.61
C THR A 43 -15.62 -13.31 9.94
N ALA A 44 -15.17 -12.42 9.06
CA ALA A 44 -13.94 -11.67 9.26
C ALA A 44 -14.12 -10.56 10.31
N PHE A 45 -13.07 -10.30 11.06
CA PHE A 45 -12.99 -9.20 12.01
C PHE A 45 -11.57 -8.62 12.07
N ILE A 46 -11.46 -7.39 12.52
CA ILE A 46 -10.18 -6.77 12.85
C ILE A 46 -9.91 -7.11 14.31
N ASP A 47 -8.73 -7.64 14.63
CA ASP A 47 -8.39 -8.04 16.00
C ASP A 47 -8.37 -6.85 16.96
N GLU A 48 -8.34 -7.15 18.27
CA GLU A 48 -8.43 -6.12 19.32
C GLU A 48 -7.28 -5.10 19.27
N ASP A 49 -6.10 -5.55 18.84
CA ASP A 49 -4.93 -4.69 18.67
C ASP A 49 -4.98 -3.85 17.40
N HIS A 50 -5.97 -4.07 16.55
CA HIS A 50 -6.08 -3.49 15.22
C HIS A 50 -4.83 -3.70 14.35
N SER A 51 -4.19 -4.84 14.56
CA SER A 51 -2.95 -5.20 13.88
C SER A 51 -3.17 -6.15 12.70
N ALA A 52 -4.28 -6.91 12.71
CA ALA A 52 -4.54 -7.91 11.68
C ALA A 52 -6.03 -8.14 11.44
N ILE A 53 -6.33 -8.62 10.24
CA ILE A 53 -7.64 -9.16 9.88
C ILE A 53 -7.63 -10.65 10.18
N ARG A 54 -8.65 -11.13 10.88
CA ARG A 54 -8.82 -12.51 11.29
C ARG A 54 -10.05 -13.13 10.66
N ASN A 55 -10.02 -14.46 10.51
CA ASN A 55 -11.13 -15.28 10.05
C ASN A 55 -11.74 -14.84 8.71
N TRP A 56 -10.90 -14.30 7.83
CA TRP A 56 -11.29 -13.86 6.50
C TRP A 56 -11.33 -15.05 5.53
N ASN A 57 -12.43 -15.80 5.56
CA ASN A 57 -12.59 -17.05 4.81
C ASN A 57 -13.78 -17.05 3.83
N ASP A 58 -14.57 -15.98 3.79
CA ASP A 58 -15.67 -15.83 2.85
C ASP A 58 -15.42 -14.72 1.81
N LYS A 59 -16.02 -14.87 0.62
CA LYS A 59 -15.89 -13.91 -0.51
C LYS A 59 -16.80 -12.70 -0.37
N GLU A 60 -17.79 -12.77 0.51
CA GLU A 60 -18.75 -11.70 0.76
C GLU A 60 -18.15 -10.62 1.67
N THR A 61 -17.10 -10.99 2.40
CA THR A 61 -16.35 -10.03 3.20
C THR A 61 -15.71 -8.95 2.33
N VAL A 62 -15.98 -7.70 2.69
CA VAL A 62 -15.37 -6.50 2.12
C VAL A 62 -14.65 -5.74 3.22
N ILE A 63 -13.36 -5.58 3.05
CA ILE A 63 -12.51 -4.75 3.91
C ILE A 63 -12.36 -3.40 3.23
N SER A 64 -12.82 -2.33 3.88
CA SER A 64 -12.78 -0.98 3.34
C SER A 64 -11.80 -0.13 4.12
N PHE A 65 -10.80 0.41 3.43
CA PHE A 65 -9.89 1.42 3.95
C PHE A 65 -10.35 2.81 3.54
N TYR A 66 -10.17 3.78 4.45
CA TYR A 66 -10.52 5.17 4.23
C TYR A 66 -9.34 6.07 4.59
N PHE A 67 -9.02 6.99 3.69
CA PHE A 67 -8.02 8.03 3.90
C PHE A 67 -8.38 9.25 3.03
N ARG A 68 -7.73 10.38 3.26
CA ARG A 68 -8.01 11.61 2.51
C ARG A 68 -6.75 12.12 1.82
N THR A 69 -6.87 12.40 0.52
CA THR A 69 -5.85 13.13 -0.22
C THR A 69 -6.11 14.64 -0.12
N ILE A 70 -5.06 15.41 0.00
CA ILE A 70 -5.13 16.89 0.03
C ILE A 70 -4.79 17.50 -1.32
N GLU A 71 -4.17 16.72 -2.20
CA GLU A 71 -3.78 17.15 -3.54
C GLU A 71 -4.27 16.17 -4.60
N SER A 72 -4.40 16.66 -5.82
CA SER A 72 -4.60 15.83 -7.02
C SER A 72 -3.25 15.38 -7.56
N GLY A 73 -3.22 14.24 -8.25
CA GLY A 73 -1.95 13.75 -8.81
C GLY A 73 -1.91 12.25 -8.98
N ASN A 74 -0.71 11.73 -9.12
CA ASN A 74 -0.46 10.30 -9.17
C ASN A 74 -0.31 9.77 -7.74
N MET A 75 -1.03 8.71 -7.46
CA MET A 75 -1.08 8.00 -6.19
C MET A 75 -0.55 6.59 -6.40
N ASP A 76 0.59 6.29 -5.81
CA ASP A 76 1.16 4.95 -5.82
C ASP A 76 0.65 4.19 -4.61
N ILE A 77 0.13 2.99 -4.83
CA ILE A 77 -0.48 2.16 -3.79
C ILE A 77 0.23 0.83 -3.68
N ALA A 78 0.57 0.46 -2.46
CA ALA A 78 0.97 -0.89 -2.09
C ALA A 78 0.20 -1.37 -0.86
N LEU A 79 0.17 -2.68 -0.66
CA LEU A 79 -0.35 -3.33 0.53
C LEU A 79 0.82 -3.91 1.34
N GLN A 80 0.71 -3.84 2.66
CA GLN A 80 1.49 -4.67 3.55
C GLN A 80 0.61 -5.85 3.96
N ALA A 81 0.88 -7.01 3.39
CA ALA A 81 -0.01 -8.17 3.51
C ALA A 81 0.74 -9.51 3.52
N LYS A 82 0.07 -10.53 4.01
CA LYS A 82 0.50 -11.93 3.95
C LYS A 82 -0.68 -12.84 3.62
N GLY A 83 -0.40 -14.01 3.04
CA GLY A 83 -1.40 -15.02 2.70
C GLY A 83 -1.03 -15.80 1.45
N LYS A 84 -1.84 -16.82 1.14
CA LYS A 84 -1.74 -17.63 -0.08
C LYS A 84 -3.10 -17.66 -0.78
N SER A 85 -3.46 -16.53 -1.38
CA SER A 85 -4.79 -16.32 -1.94
C SER A 85 -4.77 -15.38 -3.13
N ARG A 86 -5.91 -15.21 -3.77
CA ARG A 86 -6.15 -14.14 -4.74
C ARG A 86 -7.22 -13.20 -4.19
N ILE A 87 -6.92 -11.94 -4.17
CA ILE A 87 -7.80 -10.85 -3.74
C ILE A 87 -8.11 -9.90 -4.89
N GLU A 88 -9.17 -9.14 -4.78
CA GLU A 88 -9.52 -8.03 -5.68
C GLU A 88 -9.54 -6.73 -4.89
N VAL A 89 -8.83 -5.74 -5.39
CA VAL A 89 -8.80 -4.38 -4.85
C VAL A 89 -9.58 -3.47 -5.78
N SER A 90 -10.54 -2.73 -5.23
CA SER A 90 -11.33 -1.71 -5.94
C SER A 90 -10.96 -0.33 -5.42
N LEU A 91 -10.48 0.54 -6.30
CA LEU A 91 -10.00 1.87 -5.94
C LEU A 91 -10.25 2.84 -7.10
N LEU A 92 -10.86 3.99 -6.82
CA LEU A 92 -11.16 5.04 -7.82
C LEU A 92 -11.83 4.49 -9.09
N GLY A 93 -12.79 3.58 -8.94
CA GLY A 93 -13.51 2.94 -10.04
C GLY A 93 -12.72 1.88 -10.82
N LYS A 94 -11.48 1.63 -10.46
CA LYS A 94 -10.66 0.56 -11.06
C LYS A 94 -10.63 -0.66 -10.15
N LYS A 95 -10.59 -1.85 -10.76
CA LYS A 95 -10.44 -3.13 -10.07
C LYS A 95 -9.13 -3.78 -10.47
N LYS A 96 -8.40 -4.30 -9.51
CA LYS A 96 -7.15 -5.03 -9.72
C LYS A 96 -7.17 -6.33 -8.93
N LYS A 97 -6.91 -7.45 -9.60
CA LYS A 97 -6.71 -8.74 -8.94
C LYS A 97 -5.24 -8.91 -8.60
N VAL A 98 -4.97 -9.34 -7.39
CA VAL A 98 -3.63 -9.48 -6.84
C VAL A 98 -3.51 -10.86 -6.20
N THR A 99 -2.35 -11.49 -6.34
CA THR A 99 -2.04 -12.75 -5.67
C THR A 99 -1.18 -12.47 -4.44
N LEU A 100 -1.65 -12.89 -3.29
CA LEU A 100 -0.85 -13.00 -2.08
C LEU A 100 -0.12 -14.35 -2.15
N ASN A 101 1.18 -14.35 -1.96
CA ASN A 101 2.00 -15.57 -2.02
C ASN A 101 3.16 -15.52 -1.01
N SER A 102 2.89 -15.06 0.20
CA SER A 102 3.88 -14.99 1.27
C SER A 102 3.24 -15.38 2.59
N GLU A 103 3.91 -16.18 3.38
CA GLU A 103 3.51 -16.51 4.75
C GLU A 103 3.91 -15.40 5.74
N THR A 104 4.87 -14.58 5.35
CA THR A 104 5.30 -13.41 6.12
C THR A 104 4.79 -12.13 5.48
N LEU A 105 4.70 -11.08 6.27
CA LEU A 105 4.35 -9.76 5.78
C LEU A 105 5.28 -9.34 4.64
N SER A 106 4.68 -8.95 3.55
CA SER A 106 5.39 -8.47 2.37
C SER A 106 4.67 -7.31 1.72
N ARG A 107 5.44 -6.45 1.09
CA ARG A 107 4.94 -5.33 0.29
C ARG A 107 4.47 -5.84 -1.07
N ILE A 108 3.27 -5.47 -1.45
CA ILE A 108 2.63 -5.89 -2.70
C ILE A 108 2.18 -4.64 -3.46
N GLU A 109 2.82 -4.36 -4.58
CA GLU A 109 2.54 -3.18 -5.38
C GLU A 109 1.22 -3.31 -6.14
N LEU A 110 0.34 -2.34 -5.94
CA LEU A 110 -0.90 -2.21 -6.70
C LEU A 110 -0.74 -1.28 -7.91
N GLY A 111 0.33 -0.48 -7.96
CA GLY A 111 0.64 0.46 -9.03
C GLY A 111 0.02 1.84 -8.83
N THR A 112 0.01 2.63 -9.90
CA THR A 112 -0.32 4.05 -9.85
C THR A 112 -1.77 4.31 -10.24
N PHE A 113 -2.45 5.15 -9.45
CA PHE A 113 -3.82 5.61 -9.66
C PHE A 113 -3.82 7.13 -9.78
N LYS A 114 -4.65 7.67 -10.68
CA LYS A 114 -4.77 9.12 -10.85
C LYS A 114 -5.91 9.67 -10.00
N VAL A 115 -5.57 10.49 -9.02
CA VAL A 115 -6.52 11.28 -8.23
C VAL A 115 -6.80 12.57 -8.98
N LYS A 116 -8.03 12.74 -9.46
CA LYS A 116 -8.45 13.94 -10.20
C LYS A 116 -8.82 15.08 -9.25
N ASN A 117 -9.55 14.76 -8.19
CA ASN A 117 -10.02 15.70 -7.19
C ASN A 117 -9.56 15.24 -5.81
N PRO A 118 -8.97 16.12 -4.99
CA PRO A 118 -8.67 15.81 -3.60
C PRO A 118 -9.93 15.48 -2.82
N GLY A 119 -9.79 14.69 -1.77
CA GLY A 119 -10.92 14.31 -0.94
C GLY A 119 -10.77 12.93 -0.31
N TYR A 120 -11.87 12.43 0.22
CA TYR A 120 -11.88 11.09 0.81
C TYR A 120 -11.80 10.02 -0.27
N ILE A 121 -10.92 9.07 -0.02
CA ILE A 121 -10.71 7.88 -0.84
C ILE A 121 -11.21 6.67 -0.05
N LYS A 122 -12.01 5.85 -0.71
CA LYS A 122 -12.40 4.53 -0.24
C LYS A 122 -11.72 3.49 -1.11
N MET A 123 -11.07 2.52 -0.47
CA MET A 123 -10.46 1.37 -1.13
C MET A 123 -11.10 0.10 -0.55
N ASP A 124 -11.74 -0.68 -1.41
CA ASP A 124 -12.36 -1.95 -1.03
C ASP A 124 -11.49 -3.13 -1.43
N ILE A 125 -11.35 -4.09 -0.54
CA ILE A 125 -10.62 -5.34 -0.75
C ILE A 125 -11.54 -6.51 -0.45
N ARG A 126 -11.59 -7.48 -1.35
CA ARG A 126 -12.36 -8.71 -1.18
C ARG A 126 -11.60 -9.94 -1.62
N GLY A 127 -11.96 -11.09 -1.05
CA GLY A 127 -11.43 -12.38 -1.44
C GLY A 127 -11.96 -12.83 -2.81
N VAL A 128 -11.11 -13.46 -3.63
CA VAL A 128 -11.48 -14.02 -4.94
C VAL A 128 -11.31 -15.54 -4.94
N LYS A 129 -10.15 -16.02 -4.50
CA LYS A 129 -9.83 -17.45 -4.50
C LYS A 129 -8.87 -17.76 -3.36
N ILE A 130 -9.22 -18.78 -2.58
CA ILE A 130 -8.36 -19.42 -1.58
C ILE A 130 -8.28 -20.92 -1.86
N ASN A 131 -7.31 -21.59 -1.26
CA ASN A 131 -7.28 -23.04 -1.18
C ASN A 131 -8.28 -23.51 -0.12
N GLU A 132 -8.81 -24.70 -0.29
CA GLU A 132 -9.76 -25.28 0.67
C GLU A 132 -9.15 -25.39 2.08
N GLY A 133 -9.92 -24.97 3.09
CA GLY A 133 -9.48 -24.97 4.48
C GLY A 133 -8.53 -23.84 4.88
N SER A 134 -8.28 -22.87 3.98
CA SER A 134 -7.44 -21.71 4.23
C SER A 134 -8.27 -20.43 4.37
N ASP A 135 -7.62 -19.35 4.82
CA ASP A 135 -8.16 -17.99 4.79
C ASP A 135 -7.56 -17.17 3.63
N PHE A 136 -8.07 -15.95 3.42
CA PHE A 136 -7.53 -15.04 2.41
C PHE A 136 -6.22 -14.38 2.83
N GLY A 137 -5.81 -14.54 4.09
CA GLY A 137 -4.64 -13.91 4.67
C GLY A 137 -4.97 -12.68 5.50
N SER A 138 -3.97 -11.86 5.74
CA SER A 138 -4.11 -10.63 6.51
C SER A 138 -3.49 -9.46 5.78
N ILE A 139 -4.15 -8.30 5.89
CA ILE A 139 -3.65 -7.01 5.43
C ILE A 139 -3.45 -6.17 6.67
N GLU A 140 -2.26 -5.61 6.87
CA GLU A 140 -1.95 -4.76 8.02
C GLU A 140 -2.05 -3.28 7.71
N SER A 141 -1.70 -2.90 6.48
CA SER A 141 -1.78 -1.50 6.08
C SER A 141 -1.83 -1.32 4.57
N VAL A 142 -2.23 -0.12 4.18
CA VAL A 142 -2.10 0.42 2.83
C VAL A 142 -0.98 1.46 2.85
N ILE A 143 -0.04 1.33 1.92
CA ILE A 143 1.04 2.28 1.73
C ILE A 143 0.66 3.19 0.57
N VAL A 144 0.65 4.48 0.81
CA VAL A 144 0.29 5.52 -0.17
C VAL A 144 1.49 6.40 -0.43
N GLY A 145 1.96 6.38 -1.66
CA GLY A 145 3.06 7.22 -2.16
C GLY A 145 2.61 8.11 -3.31
N GLY A 146 3.58 8.66 -4.03
CA GLY A 146 3.37 9.53 -5.19
C GLY A 146 3.11 10.99 -4.81
N ASN A 147 2.60 11.77 -5.78
CA ASN A 147 2.45 13.23 -5.64
C ASN A 147 1.32 13.63 -4.66
N VAL A 148 0.47 12.69 -4.29
CA VAL A 148 -0.64 12.92 -3.33
C VAL A 148 -0.25 12.67 -1.88
N SER A 149 0.95 12.16 -1.64
CA SER A 149 1.48 11.93 -0.30
C SER A 149 2.12 13.21 0.27
N PRO A 150 1.98 13.50 1.57
CA PRO A 150 1.29 12.70 2.57
C PRO A 150 -0.24 12.76 2.46
N VAL A 151 -0.91 11.68 2.85
CA VAL A 151 -2.37 11.63 2.98
C VAL A 151 -2.79 11.81 4.44
N VAL A 152 -4.01 12.28 4.64
CA VAL A 152 -4.61 12.39 5.97
C VAL A 152 -5.32 11.08 6.31
N CYS A 153 -4.86 10.45 7.37
CA CYS A 153 -5.46 9.23 7.93
C CYS A 153 -5.32 9.25 9.46
N VAL A 154 -5.96 8.32 10.12
CA VAL A 154 -5.74 8.13 11.57
C VAL A 154 -4.36 7.52 11.77
N THR A 155 -3.50 8.23 12.47
CA THR A 155 -2.08 7.84 12.71
C THR A 155 -1.82 7.38 14.14
N SER A 156 -2.86 7.18 14.93
CA SER A 156 -2.68 6.97 16.35
C SER A 156 -2.21 5.58 16.70
N ASP A 157 -1.39 5.53 17.74
CA ASP A 157 -1.38 4.39 18.62
C ASP A 157 -2.78 4.15 19.15
N PHE A 158 -3.25 2.93 19.04
CA PHE A 158 -4.56 2.50 19.54
C PHE A 158 -4.82 2.95 20.98
N SER A 159 -3.77 3.02 21.81
CA SER A 159 -3.81 3.51 23.17
C SER A 159 -4.36 4.93 23.32
N SER A 160 -4.25 5.79 22.31
CA SER A 160 -4.73 7.17 22.37
C SER A 160 -6.26 7.31 22.19
N HIS A 161 -6.94 6.24 21.77
CA HIS A 161 -8.39 6.24 21.53
C HIS A 161 -9.19 5.65 22.70
N PHE A 162 -8.55 4.94 23.62
CA PHE A 162 -9.16 4.46 24.84
C PHE A 162 -9.42 5.62 25.81
N GLY A 163 -10.55 6.25 25.71
CA GLY A 163 -10.95 7.32 26.63
C GLY A 163 -11.85 8.38 26.02
N ARG A 164 -11.99 8.41 24.71
CA ARG A 164 -13.03 9.21 24.08
C ARG A 164 -14.31 8.39 24.05
N ARG A 165 -15.08 8.44 25.12
CA ARG A 165 -16.51 8.13 25.02
C ARG A 165 -17.07 9.12 24.01
N GLY A 166 -17.61 8.60 22.92
CA GLY A 166 -18.38 9.40 21.98
C GLY A 166 -19.45 10.18 22.73
N PRO A 167 -19.95 11.29 22.19
CA PRO A 167 -21.04 12.03 22.84
C PRO A 167 -22.16 11.06 23.10
N SER A 168 -22.51 10.91 24.39
CA SER A 168 -23.72 10.23 24.79
C SER A 168 -24.87 11.11 24.29
N VAL A 169 -25.57 10.62 23.28
CA VAL A 169 -26.84 11.23 22.85
C VAL A 169 -27.95 10.67 23.70
#